data_bcff72c6d65223114f83fa3ac401eed5
#
_entry.id   bcff72c6d65223114f83fa3ac401eed5
#
_cell.length_a   1.000
_cell.length_b   1.000
_cell.length_c   1.000
_cell.angle_alpha   90.00
_cell.angle_beta   90.00
_cell.angle_gamma   90.00
#
_symmetry.space_group_name_H-M   'P 1'
#
loop_
_entity.id
_entity.type
_entity.pdbx_description
1 polymer ?
#
loop_
_entity_poly.entity_id
_entity_poly.type
_entity_poly.pdbx_seq_one_letter_code
_entity_poly.pdbx_strand_id
1 'polypeptide(L)'
;MSTLVRNIGELITNSGSGSYRKSGCAFTHSDGMITWVGPESEAPSDCDQVLDAMGRAVLPGFVDSHSHLIFAGERSAEFAARMTGESYAAGGIRSTVAATRAATDSQLRVNCASLVDEFHAGGITSFEIKSGYGLDVPSEVRSLRIAREFTPETTFLGAHVVPNEFAHDPDAYVDLVCGQMLTESLPYARWIDVFCDKGAFTPDQARRILRAGSDAGLLVKLHANQIESIGGIEVACEF
;
A
#
# COMPACT_ATOMS: atom_id res chain seq x y z
N MET A 1 24.62 -4.14 16.75
CA MET A 1 25.64 -4.72 15.83
C MET A 1 25.85 -3.72 14.70
N SER A 2 27.10 -3.24 14.55
CA SER A 2 27.47 -2.23 13.54
C SER A 2 27.97 -2.90 12.26
N THR A 3 27.56 -2.35 11.11
CA THR A 3 28.00 -2.85 9.79
C THR A 3 28.57 -1.69 8.97
N LEU A 4 29.77 -1.86 8.44
CA LEU A 4 30.35 -1.00 7.42
C LEU A 4 29.99 -1.51 6.02
N VAL A 5 29.38 -0.68 5.20
CA VAL A 5 29.17 -0.94 3.77
C VAL A 5 30.20 -0.13 2.97
N ARG A 6 31.03 -0.83 2.19
CA ARG A 6 32.15 -0.23 1.44
C ARG A 6 32.24 -0.73 0.00
N ASN A 7 33.23 -0.24 -0.75
CA ASN A 7 33.41 -0.57 -2.18
C ASN A 7 32.12 -0.29 -2.98
N ILE A 8 31.53 0.88 -2.70
CA ILE A 8 30.29 1.34 -3.32
C ILE A 8 30.66 2.08 -4.62
N GLY A 9 30.16 1.62 -5.75
CA GLY A 9 30.36 2.29 -7.04
C GLY A 9 29.68 3.65 -7.11
N GLU A 10 28.47 3.73 -6.61
CA GLU A 10 27.70 4.98 -6.51
C GLU A 10 26.75 4.94 -5.32
N LEU A 11 26.82 5.91 -4.44
CA LEU A 11 25.91 6.06 -3.30
C LEU A 11 24.87 7.16 -3.61
N ILE A 12 23.58 6.80 -3.57
CA ILE A 12 22.46 7.73 -3.72
C ILE A 12 21.92 8.03 -2.31
N THR A 13 21.94 9.29 -1.89
CA THR A 13 21.55 9.64 -0.51
C THR A 13 20.16 10.28 -0.40
N ASN A 14 19.62 10.83 -1.50
CA ASN A 14 18.39 11.63 -1.51
C ASN A 14 18.36 12.77 -0.48
N SER A 15 19.53 13.17 0.06
CA SER A 15 19.64 14.27 1.01
C SER A 15 19.53 15.61 0.30
N GLY A 16 18.60 16.48 0.72
CA GLY A 16 18.14 17.69 0.03
C GLY A 16 19.14 18.86 -0.12
N SER A 17 20.40 18.73 0.24
CA SER A 17 21.35 19.86 0.27
C SER A 17 22.65 19.63 -0.51
N GLY A 18 22.63 18.92 -1.64
CA GLY A 18 23.87 18.71 -2.38
C GLY A 18 23.74 17.64 -3.46
N SER A 19 24.86 17.12 -3.94
CA SER A 19 24.86 16.04 -4.90
C SER A 19 24.22 14.79 -4.30
N TYR A 20 23.11 14.34 -4.87
CA TYR A 20 22.44 13.09 -4.52
C TYR A 20 23.31 11.86 -4.81
N ARG A 21 24.33 12.00 -5.64
CA ARG A 21 25.21 10.95 -6.13
C ARG A 21 26.63 11.17 -5.58
N LYS A 22 27.20 10.16 -4.95
CA LYS A 22 28.56 10.18 -4.40
C LYS A 22 29.30 8.92 -4.81
N SER A 23 30.57 9.06 -5.24
CA SER A 23 31.49 7.96 -5.52
C SER A 23 32.61 7.92 -4.47
N GLY A 24 33.23 6.75 -4.31
CA GLY A 24 34.32 6.56 -3.35
C GLY A 24 33.87 6.77 -1.87
N CYS A 25 32.62 6.51 -1.59
CA CYS A 25 32.00 6.66 -0.28
C CYS A 25 31.70 5.30 0.34
N ALA A 26 31.62 5.31 1.66
CA ALA A 26 31.13 4.22 2.49
C ALA A 26 30.13 4.75 3.51
N PHE A 27 29.38 3.87 4.16
CA PHE A 27 28.57 4.22 5.31
C PHE A 27 28.54 3.10 6.34
N THR A 28 28.23 3.48 7.59
CA THR A 28 27.95 2.51 8.65
C THR A 28 26.50 2.59 9.08
N HIS A 29 25.96 1.46 9.51
CA HIS A 29 24.65 1.41 10.16
C HIS A 29 24.70 0.50 11.40
N SER A 30 23.85 0.81 12.36
CA SER A 30 23.61 -0.02 13.55
C SER A 30 22.15 0.14 13.96
N ASP A 31 21.53 -0.96 14.38
CA ASP A 31 20.16 -0.97 14.88
C ASP A 31 19.13 -0.28 13.95
N GLY A 32 19.29 -0.49 12.64
CA GLY A 32 18.40 0.07 11.62
C GLY A 32 18.67 1.55 11.28
N MET A 33 19.69 2.18 11.90
CA MET A 33 20.02 3.58 11.67
C MET A 33 21.37 3.72 10.98
N ILE A 34 21.46 4.61 9.98
CA ILE A 34 22.75 5.04 9.40
C ILE A 34 23.46 5.91 10.43
N THR A 35 24.67 5.49 10.84
CA THR A 35 25.42 6.16 11.89
C THR A 35 26.57 7.03 11.37
N TRP A 36 27.03 6.76 10.14
CA TRP A 36 28.08 7.56 9.48
C TRP A 36 27.98 7.41 7.97
N VAL A 37 28.32 8.45 7.24
CA VAL A 37 28.46 8.46 5.75
C VAL A 37 29.63 9.39 5.41
N GLY A 38 30.60 8.90 4.64
CA GLY A 38 31.77 9.71 4.25
C GLY A 38 32.65 9.03 3.21
N PRO A 39 33.82 9.62 2.91
CA PRO A 39 34.84 9.01 2.04
C PRO A 39 35.25 7.63 2.59
N GLU A 40 35.37 6.62 1.72
CA GLU A 40 35.74 5.25 2.16
C GLU A 40 37.09 5.22 2.89
N SER A 41 38.02 6.13 2.51
CA SER A 41 39.34 6.28 3.18
C SER A 41 39.26 6.71 4.65
N GLU A 42 38.14 7.28 5.07
CA GLU A 42 37.86 7.77 6.42
C GLU A 42 36.91 6.86 7.20
N ALA A 43 36.57 5.69 6.60
CA ALA A 43 35.58 4.79 7.20
C ALA A 43 36.05 4.25 8.57
N PRO A 44 35.13 4.17 9.55
CA PRO A 44 35.43 3.53 10.84
C PRO A 44 35.90 2.09 10.66
N SER A 45 36.97 1.72 11.39
CA SER A 45 37.59 0.38 11.30
C SER A 45 37.11 -0.60 12.37
N ASP A 46 36.30 -0.15 13.32
CA ASP A 46 35.84 -0.88 14.52
C ASP A 46 34.41 -1.43 14.39
N CYS A 47 33.92 -1.64 13.16
CA CYS A 47 32.62 -2.22 12.92
C CYS A 47 32.62 -3.74 13.11
N ASP A 48 31.53 -4.29 13.64
CA ASP A 48 31.34 -5.71 13.89
C ASP A 48 31.31 -6.53 12.57
N GLN A 49 30.83 -5.93 11.50
CA GLN A 49 30.72 -6.55 10.17
C GLN A 49 31.12 -5.60 9.06
N VAL A 50 31.57 -6.17 7.93
CA VAL A 50 31.87 -5.45 6.70
C VAL A 50 31.11 -6.09 5.55
N LEU A 51 30.32 -5.27 4.84
CA LEU A 51 29.65 -5.64 3.60
C LEU A 51 30.35 -4.98 2.42
N ASP A 52 30.89 -5.78 1.51
CA ASP A 52 31.47 -5.31 0.26
C ASP A 52 30.37 -5.16 -0.80
N ALA A 53 30.09 -3.95 -1.28
CA ALA A 53 29.13 -3.71 -2.34
C ALA A 53 29.63 -4.12 -3.74
N MET A 54 30.89 -4.52 -3.86
CA MET A 54 31.50 -5.00 -5.12
C MET A 54 31.36 -4.02 -6.28
N GLY A 55 31.50 -2.73 -6.01
CA GLY A 55 31.36 -1.67 -7.03
C GLY A 55 29.91 -1.40 -7.46
N ARG A 56 28.91 -2.00 -6.82
CA ARG A 56 27.51 -1.77 -7.15
C ARG A 56 27.02 -0.42 -6.62
N ALA A 57 25.96 0.08 -7.25
CA ALA A 57 25.24 1.23 -6.68
C ALA A 57 24.46 0.84 -5.43
N VAL A 58 24.46 1.76 -4.47
CA VAL A 58 23.63 1.66 -3.27
C VAL A 58 22.68 2.87 -3.23
N LEU A 59 21.40 2.60 -3.03
CA LEU A 59 20.34 3.60 -3.01
C LEU A 59 19.32 3.25 -1.92
N PRO A 60 18.54 4.23 -1.45
CA PRO A 60 17.40 3.94 -0.57
C PRO A 60 16.46 2.94 -1.22
N GLY A 61 15.89 2.04 -0.43
CA GLY A 61 14.86 1.12 -0.91
C GLY A 61 13.69 1.86 -1.54
N PHE A 62 13.06 1.25 -2.54
CA PHE A 62 11.90 1.83 -3.20
C PHE A 62 10.68 1.82 -2.27
N VAL A 63 9.78 2.76 -2.52
CA VAL A 63 8.52 2.90 -1.80
C VAL A 63 7.36 2.62 -2.76
N ASP A 64 6.53 1.65 -2.44
CA ASP A 64 5.24 1.45 -3.10
C ASP A 64 4.12 2.05 -2.24
N SER A 65 3.58 3.16 -2.67
CA SER A 65 2.54 3.91 -1.94
C SER A 65 1.11 3.48 -2.30
N HIS A 66 0.94 2.45 -3.14
CA HIS A 66 -0.38 2.00 -3.61
C HIS A 66 -0.38 0.53 -3.97
N SER A 67 -0.72 -0.33 -3.02
CA SER A 67 -0.85 -1.76 -3.31
C SER A 67 -2.01 -2.43 -2.57
N HIS A 68 -2.52 -3.52 -3.18
CA HIS A 68 -3.62 -4.34 -2.69
C HIS A 68 -3.14 -5.78 -2.57
N LEU A 69 -2.43 -6.13 -1.50
CA LEU A 69 -1.80 -7.45 -1.35
C LEU A 69 -2.68 -8.48 -0.62
N ILE A 70 -3.79 -8.06 0.01
CA ILE A 70 -4.71 -8.97 0.70
C ILE A 70 -5.89 -9.30 -0.19
N PHE A 71 -5.77 -10.38 -0.94
CA PHE A 71 -6.84 -10.91 -1.79
C PHE A 71 -6.65 -12.41 -2.04
N ALA A 72 -7.70 -13.05 -2.57
CA ALA A 72 -7.65 -14.39 -3.13
C ALA A 72 -8.34 -14.43 -4.50
N GLY A 73 -8.13 -15.51 -5.22
CA GLY A 73 -8.60 -15.65 -6.60
C GLY A 73 -7.59 -15.12 -7.61
N GLU A 74 -7.87 -15.35 -8.88
CA GLU A 74 -7.01 -14.99 -9.99
C GLU A 74 -7.79 -14.20 -11.03
N ARG A 75 -7.15 -13.17 -11.60
CA ARG A 75 -7.73 -12.26 -12.59
C ARG A 75 -7.01 -12.30 -13.95
N SER A 76 -6.18 -13.30 -14.19
CA SER A 76 -5.43 -13.44 -15.45
C SER A 76 -6.34 -13.52 -16.67
N ALA A 77 -7.48 -14.21 -16.57
CA ALA A 77 -8.45 -14.31 -17.64
C ALA A 77 -9.08 -12.94 -17.97
N GLU A 78 -9.40 -12.13 -16.97
CA GLU A 78 -9.90 -10.77 -17.16
C GLU A 78 -8.84 -9.86 -17.79
N PHE A 79 -7.60 -9.97 -17.34
CA PHE A 79 -6.48 -9.24 -17.93
C PHE A 79 -6.29 -9.62 -19.40
N ALA A 80 -6.34 -10.92 -19.74
CA ALA A 80 -6.26 -11.38 -21.12
C ALA A 80 -7.38 -10.83 -21.99
N ALA A 81 -8.63 -10.82 -21.50
CA ALA A 81 -9.79 -10.26 -22.19
C ALA A 81 -9.61 -8.75 -22.47
N ARG A 82 -9.07 -8.00 -21.51
CA ARG A 82 -8.74 -6.57 -21.72
C ARG A 82 -7.69 -6.36 -22.81
N MET A 83 -6.68 -7.21 -22.87
CA MET A 83 -5.62 -7.13 -23.90
C MET A 83 -6.16 -7.43 -25.29
N THR A 84 -7.31 -8.13 -25.41
CA THR A 84 -8.01 -8.39 -26.68
C THR A 84 -9.07 -7.32 -27.03
N GLY A 85 -9.18 -6.24 -26.25
CA GLY A 85 -10.04 -5.09 -26.55
C GLY A 85 -11.43 -5.15 -25.93
N GLU A 86 -11.70 -6.08 -25.02
CA GLU A 86 -12.93 -6.07 -24.24
C GLU A 86 -12.97 -4.89 -23.27
N SER A 87 -14.13 -4.26 -23.15
CA SER A 87 -14.30 -3.12 -22.24
C SER A 87 -14.18 -3.56 -20.78
N TYR A 88 -13.48 -2.76 -19.97
CA TYR A 88 -13.41 -2.97 -18.53
C TYR A 88 -14.82 -2.88 -17.91
N ALA A 89 -15.29 -4.00 -17.41
CA ALA A 89 -16.48 -4.04 -16.58
C ALA A 89 -16.05 -4.31 -15.13
N ALA A 90 -16.63 -3.60 -14.17
CA ALA A 90 -16.35 -3.78 -12.73
C ALA A 90 -16.70 -5.20 -12.21
N GLY A 91 -17.02 -6.14 -13.10
CA GLY A 91 -17.31 -7.54 -12.80
C GLY A 91 -16.15 -8.31 -12.15
N GLY A 92 -14.91 -7.96 -12.51
CA GLY A 92 -13.73 -8.66 -11.98
C GLY A 92 -13.50 -8.47 -10.48
N ILE A 93 -13.86 -7.31 -9.93
CA ILE A 93 -13.76 -7.09 -8.48
C ILE A 93 -14.69 -8.02 -7.69
N ARG A 94 -15.83 -8.37 -8.23
CA ARG A 94 -16.83 -9.25 -7.57
C ARG A 94 -16.31 -10.67 -7.39
N SER A 95 -15.59 -11.21 -8.38
CA SER A 95 -14.98 -12.54 -8.29
C SER A 95 -13.87 -12.56 -7.23
N THR A 96 -13.05 -11.50 -7.17
CA THR A 96 -12.02 -11.33 -6.15
C THR A 96 -12.63 -11.21 -4.74
N VAL A 97 -13.73 -10.44 -4.59
CA VAL A 97 -14.45 -10.32 -3.31
C VAL A 97 -14.97 -11.69 -2.86
N ALA A 98 -15.63 -12.44 -3.74
CA ALA A 98 -16.15 -13.77 -3.39
C ALA A 98 -15.02 -14.73 -2.97
N ALA A 99 -13.92 -14.76 -3.71
CA ALA A 99 -12.76 -15.59 -3.40
C ALA A 99 -12.08 -15.18 -2.08
N THR A 100 -11.94 -13.87 -1.85
CA THR A 100 -11.31 -13.33 -0.63
C THR A 100 -12.15 -13.64 0.61
N ARG A 101 -13.47 -13.46 0.53
CA ARG A 101 -14.39 -13.84 1.63
C ARG A 101 -14.32 -15.34 1.96
N ALA A 102 -14.20 -16.20 0.94
CA ALA A 102 -14.14 -17.65 1.09
C ALA A 102 -12.75 -18.17 1.55
N ALA A 103 -11.69 -17.41 1.33
CA ALA A 103 -10.34 -17.80 1.69
C ALA A 103 -10.14 -17.85 3.21
N THR A 104 -9.27 -18.76 3.66
CA THR A 104 -8.82 -18.82 5.06
C THR A 104 -7.77 -17.74 5.34
N ASP A 105 -7.61 -17.37 6.60
CA ASP A 105 -6.54 -16.46 7.05
C ASP A 105 -5.15 -16.95 6.60
N SER A 106 -4.92 -18.26 6.68
CA SER A 106 -3.65 -18.87 6.26
C SER A 106 -3.38 -18.68 4.77
N GLN A 107 -4.39 -18.86 3.93
CA GLN A 107 -4.27 -18.64 2.48
C GLN A 107 -3.97 -17.18 2.17
N LEU A 108 -4.68 -16.23 2.80
CA LEU A 108 -4.43 -14.80 2.61
C LEU A 108 -3.02 -14.40 3.05
N ARG A 109 -2.51 -14.94 4.17
CA ARG A 109 -1.13 -14.69 4.62
C ARG A 109 -0.10 -15.24 3.66
N VAL A 110 -0.27 -16.46 3.19
CA VAL A 110 0.68 -17.09 2.24
C VAL A 110 0.73 -16.29 0.93
N ASN A 111 -0.42 -15.88 0.39
CA ASN A 111 -0.48 -15.08 -0.81
C ASN A 111 0.20 -13.72 -0.61
N CYS A 112 -0.11 -13.03 0.49
CA CYS A 112 0.50 -11.75 0.82
C CYS A 112 2.02 -11.87 1.00
N ALA A 113 2.49 -12.89 1.72
CA ALA A 113 3.92 -13.12 1.93
C ALA A 113 4.66 -13.31 0.60
N SER A 114 4.10 -14.09 -0.33
CA SER A 114 4.69 -14.28 -1.67
C SER A 114 4.83 -12.95 -2.44
N LEU A 115 3.80 -12.10 -2.40
CA LEU A 115 3.83 -10.79 -3.06
C LEU A 115 4.83 -9.82 -2.37
N VAL A 116 4.95 -9.89 -1.05
CA VAL A 116 5.95 -9.11 -0.29
C VAL A 116 7.37 -9.58 -0.63
N ASP A 117 7.59 -10.87 -0.81
CA ASP A 117 8.89 -11.40 -1.27
C ASP A 117 9.24 -10.89 -2.68
N GLU A 118 8.26 -10.80 -3.59
CA GLU A 118 8.45 -10.19 -4.91
C GLU A 118 8.79 -8.68 -4.79
N PHE A 119 8.14 -7.94 -3.89
CA PHE A 119 8.46 -6.54 -3.60
C PHE A 119 9.91 -6.39 -3.14
N HIS A 120 10.34 -7.19 -2.16
CA HIS A 120 11.71 -7.17 -1.66
C HIS A 120 12.72 -7.54 -2.76
N ALA A 121 12.42 -8.55 -3.58
CA ALA A 121 13.26 -8.92 -4.72
C ALA A 121 13.37 -7.78 -5.77
N GLY A 122 12.32 -6.95 -5.90
CA GLY A 122 12.30 -5.75 -6.73
C GLY A 122 12.93 -4.51 -6.08
N GLY A 123 13.42 -4.62 -4.83
CA GLY A 123 14.04 -3.51 -4.08
C GLY A 123 13.04 -2.59 -3.38
N ILE A 124 11.77 -2.95 -3.31
CA ILE A 124 10.75 -2.22 -2.54
C ILE A 124 10.89 -2.64 -1.08
N THR A 125 11.17 -1.68 -0.19
CA THR A 125 11.39 -1.91 1.24
C THR A 125 10.34 -1.26 2.13
N SER A 126 9.52 -0.37 1.55
CA SER A 126 8.40 0.28 2.22
C SER A 126 7.20 0.23 1.31
N PHE A 127 6.07 -0.23 1.80
CA PHE A 127 4.88 -0.41 0.97
C PHE A 127 3.60 -0.29 1.80
N GLU A 128 2.56 0.18 1.13
CA GLU A 128 1.21 0.20 1.65
C GLU A 128 0.52 -1.13 1.38
N ILE A 129 -0.41 -1.53 2.26
CA ILE A 129 -1.38 -2.59 1.95
C ILE A 129 -2.78 -2.08 2.24
N LYS A 130 -3.63 -2.07 1.20
CA LYS A 130 -5.05 -1.74 1.29
C LYS A 130 -5.89 -2.99 1.52
N SER A 131 -6.97 -2.85 2.29
CA SER A 131 -8.12 -3.77 2.26
C SER A 131 -8.98 -3.50 0.99
N GLY A 132 -10.27 -3.81 1.01
CA GLY A 132 -11.19 -3.44 -0.07
C GLY A 132 -11.65 -4.60 -0.96
N TYR A 133 -11.27 -5.82 -0.62
CA TYR A 133 -11.82 -7.03 -1.24
C TYR A 133 -12.68 -7.86 -0.29
N GLY A 134 -12.96 -7.34 0.90
CA GLY A 134 -13.92 -7.93 1.83
C GLY A 134 -15.33 -7.39 1.61
N LEU A 135 -15.48 -6.08 1.63
CA LEU A 135 -16.71 -5.32 1.49
C LEU A 135 -17.81 -5.72 2.48
N ASP A 136 -17.42 -6.35 3.59
CA ASP A 136 -18.22 -6.56 4.78
C ASP A 136 -17.34 -6.37 6.03
N VAL A 137 -17.94 -6.15 7.18
CA VAL A 137 -17.20 -5.83 8.42
C VAL A 137 -16.15 -6.89 8.76
N PRO A 138 -16.50 -8.19 8.88
CA PRO A 138 -15.52 -9.19 9.30
C PRO A 138 -14.38 -9.39 8.30
N SER A 139 -14.65 -9.29 6.99
CA SER A 139 -13.65 -9.52 5.96
C SER A 139 -12.69 -8.33 5.80
N GLU A 140 -13.18 -7.09 5.93
CA GLU A 140 -12.34 -5.88 5.90
C GLU A 140 -11.42 -5.83 7.12
N VAL A 141 -11.95 -6.05 8.32
CA VAL A 141 -11.17 -6.10 9.57
C VAL A 141 -10.12 -7.22 9.51
N ARG A 142 -10.49 -8.40 9.01
CA ARG A 142 -9.58 -9.53 8.82
C ARG A 142 -8.44 -9.16 7.86
N SER A 143 -8.75 -8.52 6.73
CA SER A 143 -7.76 -8.10 5.75
C SER A 143 -6.77 -7.10 6.33
N LEU A 144 -7.24 -6.09 7.06
CA LEU A 144 -6.38 -5.11 7.73
C LEU A 144 -5.51 -5.75 8.82
N ARG A 145 -6.08 -6.66 9.60
CA ARG A 145 -5.34 -7.39 10.65
C ARG A 145 -4.17 -8.18 10.05
N ILE A 146 -4.40 -8.87 8.92
CA ILE A 146 -3.35 -9.59 8.21
C ILE A 146 -2.34 -8.61 7.60
N ALA A 147 -2.79 -7.52 6.98
CA ALA A 147 -1.91 -6.49 6.41
C ALA A 147 -0.92 -5.93 7.45
N ARG A 148 -1.37 -5.71 8.69
CA ARG A 148 -0.54 -5.22 9.81
C ARG A 148 0.61 -6.16 10.19
N GLU A 149 0.55 -7.42 9.82
CA GLU A 149 1.65 -8.37 10.04
C GLU A 149 2.85 -8.08 9.13
N PHE A 150 2.64 -7.39 8.00
CA PHE A 150 3.64 -7.13 6.96
C PHE A 150 4.11 -5.66 6.90
N THR A 151 3.23 -4.70 7.20
CA THR A 151 3.55 -3.28 7.12
C THR A 151 2.72 -2.47 8.13
N PRO A 152 3.28 -1.36 8.68
CA PRO A 152 2.48 -0.39 9.42
C PRO A 152 1.61 0.50 8.52
N GLU A 153 1.89 0.56 7.22
CA GLU A 153 1.19 1.41 6.23
C GLU A 153 -0.06 0.69 5.70
N THR A 154 -1.06 0.55 6.56
CA THR A 154 -2.31 -0.14 6.24
C THR A 154 -3.44 0.84 5.96
N THR A 155 -4.22 0.57 4.92
CA THR A 155 -5.30 1.44 4.45
C THR A 155 -6.64 0.72 4.46
N PHE A 156 -7.60 1.28 5.20
CA PHE A 156 -8.99 0.84 5.15
C PHE A 156 -9.65 1.34 3.87
N LEU A 157 -10.02 0.42 2.98
CA LEU A 157 -10.71 0.68 1.72
C LEU A 157 -12.05 -0.05 1.65
N GLY A 158 -12.85 -0.04 2.71
CA GLY A 158 -14.22 -0.57 2.68
C GLY A 158 -15.06 0.08 1.58
N ALA A 159 -14.73 1.31 1.21
CA ALA A 159 -15.35 2.04 0.11
C ALA A 159 -14.66 1.81 -1.25
N HIS A 160 -14.39 0.56 -1.63
CA HIS A 160 -13.83 0.22 -2.92
C HIS A 160 -14.92 0.16 -4.01
N VAL A 161 -15.98 -0.58 -3.78
CA VAL A 161 -17.23 -0.55 -4.57
C VAL A 161 -18.40 -0.91 -3.66
N VAL A 162 -19.61 -0.60 -4.11
CA VAL A 162 -20.82 -1.07 -3.43
C VAL A 162 -21.04 -2.55 -3.73
N PRO A 163 -21.06 -3.44 -2.72
CA PRO A 163 -21.27 -4.86 -2.94
C PRO A 163 -22.72 -5.16 -3.36
N ASN A 164 -22.93 -6.32 -3.98
CA ASN A 164 -24.22 -6.68 -4.57
C ASN A 164 -25.39 -6.63 -3.57
N GLU A 165 -25.14 -7.01 -2.34
CA GLU A 165 -26.13 -7.00 -1.25
C GLU A 165 -26.69 -5.61 -0.93
N PHE A 166 -25.94 -4.55 -1.27
CA PHE A 166 -26.33 -3.15 -1.12
C PHE A 166 -26.62 -2.43 -2.45
N ALA A 167 -26.68 -3.15 -3.58
CA ALA A 167 -26.86 -2.53 -4.90
C ALA A 167 -28.17 -1.71 -5.03
N HIS A 168 -29.17 -2.00 -4.23
CA HIS A 168 -30.46 -1.30 -4.19
C HIS A 168 -30.46 -0.10 -3.23
N ASP A 169 -29.48 -0.01 -2.33
CA ASP A 169 -29.33 1.08 -1.36
C ASP A 169 -27.84 1.35 -1.08
N PRO A 170 -27.14 2.05 -1.99
CA PRO A 170 -25.72 2.39 -1.81
C PRO A 170 -25.44 3.26 -0.58
N ASP A 171 -26.41 4.10 -0.17
CA ASP A 171 -26.23 4.98 0.97
C ASP A 171 -26.25 4.21 2.30
N ALA A 172 -27.03 3.14 2.40
CA ALA A 172 -26.96 2.22 3.53
C ALA A 172 -25.57 1.54 3.63
N TYR A 173 -24.92 1.27 2.49
CA TYR A 173 -23.53 0.78 2.52
C TYR A 173 -22.56 1.86 2.99
N VAL A 174 -22.72 3.11 2.55
CA VAL A 174 -21.92 4.24 3.07
C VAL A 174 -22.10 4.40 4.58
N ASP A 175 -23.32 4.23 5.09
CA ASP A 175 -23.59 4.23 6.54
C ASP A 175 -22.83 3.13 7.26
N LEU A 176 -22.81 1.91 6.71
CA LEU A 176 -22.05 0.80 7.26
C LEU A 176 -20.54 1.08 7.26
N VAL A 177 -20.00 1.62 6.14
CA VAL A 177 -18.58 1.98 6.01
C VAL A 177 -18.19 3.06 7.02
N CYS A 178 -18.98 4.14 7.13
CA CYS A 178 -18.71 5.24 8.06
C CYS A 178 -18.95 4.86 9.53
N GLY A 179 -19.74 3.84 9.79
CA GLY A 179 -20.14 3.40 11.13
C GLY A 179 -19.36 2.21 11.65
N GLN A 180 -20.01 1.05 11.67
CA GLN A 180 -19.46 -0.17 12.28
C GLN A 180 -18.15 -0.61 11.62
N MET A 181 -18.10 -0.60 10.28
CA MET A 181 -16.92 -1.09 9.56
C MET A 181 -15.68 -0.24 9.86
N LEU A 182 -15.81 1.09 9.86
CA LEU A 182 -14.73 2.01 10.27
C LEU A 182 -14.32 1.74 11.71
N THR A 183 -15.29 1.71 12.64
CA THR A 183 -15.01 1.53 14.07
C THR A 183 -14.21 0.26 14.36
N GLU A 184 -14.58 -0.87 13.76
CA GLU A 184 -13.87 -2.13 13.94
C GLU A 184 -12.52 -2.20 13.19
N SER A 185 -12.34 -1.38 12.16
CA SER A 185 -11.10 -1.27 11.37
C SER A 185 -10.03 -0.37 12.01
N LEU A 186 -10.43 0.61 12.84
CA LEU A 186 -9.53 1.61 13.44
C LEU A 186 -8.26 1.01 14.09
N PRO A 187 -8.32 -0.11 14.86
CA PRO A 187 -7.11 -0.66 15.49
C PRO A 187 -6.04 -1.14 14.50
N TYR A 188 -6.44 -1.37 13.26
CA TYR A 188 -5.60 -1.98 12.23
C TYR A 188 -5.29 -1.05 11.06
N ALA A 189 -5.97 0.08 10.93
CA ALA A 189 -5.80 1.03 9.84
C ALA A 189 -4.99 2.26 10.26
N ARG A 190 -4.12 2.73 9.39
CA ARG A 190 -3.47 4.03 9.49
C ARG A 190 -4.13 5.06 8.58
N TRP A 191 -4.68 4.61 7.46
CA TRP A 191 -5.27 5.42 6.41
C TRP A 191 -6.69 4.97 6.12
N ILE A 192 -7.52 5.90 5.62
CA ILE A 192 -8.79 5.61 4.96
C ILE A 192 -8.70 6.01 3.49
N ASP A 193 -9.34 5.24 2.62
CA ASP A 193 -9.37 5.48 1.19
C ASP A 193 -10.78 5.22 0.65
N VAL A 194 -11.13 5.88 -0.45
CA VAL A 194 -12.40 5.69 -1.15
C VAL A 194 -12.18 5.73 -2.67
N PHE A 195 -12.87 4.89 -3.40
CA PHE A 195 -12.88 4.93 -4.85
C PHE A 195 -13.98 5.86 -5.37
N CYS A 196 -13.62 7.14 -5.60
CA CYS A 196 -14.49 8.17 -6.11
C CYS A 196 -14.40 8.22 -7.63
N ASP A 197 -15.18 7.40 -8.31
CA ASP A 197 -15.16 7.31 -9.77
C ASP A 197 -16.49 6.78 -10.30
N LYS A 198 -16.65 6.84 -11.62
CA LYS A 198 -17.84 6.33 -12.31
C LYS A 198 -18.07 4.84 -12.00
N GLY A 199 -19.25 4.53 -11.48
CA GLY A 199 -19.65 3.16 -11.12
C GLY A 199 -19.17 2.69 -9.73
N ALA A 200 -18.53 3.57 -8.96
CA ALA A 200 -18.17 3.35 -7.57
C ALA A 200 -18.87 4.39 -6.67
N PHE A 201 -18.15 5.27 -5.99
CA PHE A 201 -18.74 6.27 -5.08
C PHE A 201 -18.78 7.66 -5.72
N THR A 202 -19.86 8.41 -5.43
CA THR A 202 -20.00 9.81 -5.83
C THR A 202 -19.09 10.71 -5.00
N PRO A 203 -18.80 11.95 -5.46
CA PRO A 203 -18.03 12.93 -4.68
C PRO A 203 -18.62 13.22 -3.29
N ASP A 204 -19.96 13.26 -3.15
CA ASP A 204 -20.61 13.50 -1.87
C ASP A 204 -20.46 12.32 -0.91
N GLN A 205 -20.60 11.09 -1.41
CA GLN A 205 -20.34 9.87 -0.65
C GLN A 205 -18.86 9.78 -0.23
N ALA A 206 -17.95 10.07 -1.16
CA ALA A 206 -16.50 10.10 -0.89
C ALA A 206 -16.16 11.11 0.21
N ARG A 207 -16.66 12.33 0.11
CA ARG A 207 -16.48 13.37 1.13
C ARG A 207 -16.97 12.93 2.50
N ARG A 208 -18.12 12.27 2.56
CA ARG A 208 -18.69 11.74 3.80
C ARG A 208 -17.81 10.66 4.42
N ILE A 209 -17.32 9.71 3.61
CA ILE A 209 -16.46 8.60 4.05
C ILE A 209 -15.11 9.14 4.55
N LEU A 210 -14.46 10.02 3.78
CA LEU A 210 -13.17 10.59 4.14
C LEU A 210 -13.26 11.44 5.41
N ARG A 211 -14.36 12.21 5.58
CA ARG A 211 -14.62 12.97 6.79
C ARG A 211 -14.73 12.07 8.01
N ALA A 212 -15.51 10.99 7.91
CA ALA A 212 -15.67 10.03 9.01
C ALA A 212 -14.32 9.41 9.42
N GLY A 213 -13.47 9.04 8.46
CA GLY A 213 -12.13 8.52 8.75
C GLY A 213 -11.20 9.56 9.36
N SER A 214 -11.19 10.78 8.82
CA SER A 214 -10.38 11.89 9.34
C SER A 214 -10.78 12.27 10.78
N ASP A 215 -12.08 12.35 11.06
CA ASP A 215 -12.60 12.63 12.39
C ASP A 215 -12.27 11.51 13.40
N ALA A 216 -12.11 10.27 12.91
CA ALA A 216 -11.63 9.14 13.70
C ALA A 216 -10.10 9.07 13.84
N GLY A 217 -9.35 10.01 13.25
CA GLY A 217 -7.89 10.11 13.36
C GLY A 217 -7.09 9.38 12.30
N LEU A 218 -7.73 8.84 11.25
CA LEU A 218 -7.03 8.26 10.11
C LEU A 218 -6.52 9.33 9.15
N LEU A 219 -5.39 9.05 8.51
CA LEU A 219 -4.90 9.83 7.38
C LEU A 219 -5.73 9.48 6.12
N VAL A 220 -5.83 10.42 5.18
CA VAL A 220 -6.76 10.33 4.06
C VAL A 220 -6.05 10.03 2.74
N LYS A 221 -6.63 9.17 1.94
CA LYS A 221 -6.28 8.88 0.53
C LYS A 221 -7.54 8.85 -0.32
N LEU A 222 -7.38 8.95 -1.63
CA LEU A 222 -8.50 8.92 -2.56
C LEU A 222 -8.07 8.31 -3.90
N HIS A 223 -8.84 7.35 -4.40
CA HIS A 223 -8.81 6.95 -5.80
C HIS A 223 -9.73 7.88 -6.60
N ALA A 224 -9.21 8.53 -7.62
CA ALA A 224 -9.99 9.42 -8.48
C ALA A 224 -9.46 9.44 -9.91
N ASN A 225 -10.33 9.77 -10.86
CA ASN A 225 -9.99 9.97 -12.27
C ASN A 225 -9.31 8.76 -12.95
N GLN A 226 -9.59 7.55 -12.49
CA GLN A 226 -9.08 6.32 -13.10
C GLN A 226 -9.88 5.92 -14.33
N ILE A 227 -11.20 6.13 -14.28
CA ILE A 227 -12.15 5.81 -15.35
C ILE A 227 -12.68 7.10 -15.97
N GLU A 228 -13.21 8.01 -15.14
CA GLU A 228 -13.79 9.28 -15.56
C GLU A 228 -13.58 10.36 -14.50
N SER A 229 -13.39 11.60 -14.92
CA SER A 229 -13.30 12.74 -14.01
C SER A 229 -14.71 13.14 -13.55
N ILE A 230 -15.01 12.88 -12.29
CA ILE A 230 -16.33 13.18 -11.69
C ILE A 230 -16.26 14.16 -10.51
N GLY A 231 -15.09 14.80 -10.27
CA GLY A 231 -14.89 15.74 -9.15
C GLY A 231 -14.17 15.12 -7.95
N GLY A 232 -13.52 13.95 -8.11
CA GLY A 232 -12.78 13.31 -7.02
C GLY A 232 -11.54 14.08 -6.60
N ILE A 233 -10.84 14.74 -7.53
CA ILE A 233 -9.66 15.56 -7.21
C ILE A 233 -10.05 16.76 -6.34
N GLU A 234 -11.18 17.39 -6.63
CA GLU A 234 -11.72 18.51 -5.84
C GLU A 234 -12.00 18.06 -4.40
N VAL A 235 -12.57 16.87 -4.23
CA VAL A 235 -12.78 16.29 -2.90
C VAL A 235 -11.44 16.05 -2.19
N ALA A 236 -10.41 15.52 -2.89
CA ALA A 236 -9.09 15.31 -2.30
C ALA A 236 -8.43 16.60 -1.79
N CYS A 237 -8.70 17.74 -2.42
CA CYS A 237 -8.17 19.03 -2.00
C CYS A 237 -8.85 19.62 -0.75
N GLU A 238 -9.94 19.01 -0.25
CA GLU A 238 -10.65 19.44 0.96
C GLU A 238 -10.03 18.85 2.24
N PHE A 239 -9.15 17.83 2.12
CA PHE A 239 -8.51 17.09 3.20
C PHE A 239 -6.98 17.23 3.17
#